data_505068694b212767878eb5b2ce776519
#
_entry.id   505068694b212767878eb5b2ce776519
#
_cell.length_a   1.000
_cell.length_b   1.000
_cell.length_c   1.000
_cell.angle_alpha   90.00
_cell.angle_beta   90.00
_cell.angle_gamma   90.00
#
_symmetry.space_group_name_H-M   'P 1'
#
loop_
_entity.id
_entity.type
_entity.pdbx_description
1 polymer ?
#
loop_
_entity_poly.entity_id
_entity_poly.type
_entity_poly.pdbx_seq_one_letter_code
_entity_poly.pdbx_strand_id
1 'polypeptide(L)'
;MINIKVISDTICPWCYIGKKELEKAINKLNNIEFSISYKPFQLDPTMPVNGVDRKSYINRKFGEDTAKEVGNKIKEAGKLVGIDFNYEKIIRTPNTLNSHRILKWAETVSYTHLR
;
A
#
# COMPACT_ATOMS: atom_id res chain seq x y z
N MET A 1 11.00 23.16 7.76
CA MET A 1 10.25 21.87 7.73
C MET A 1 9.61 21.65 6.37
N ILE A 2 9.74 20.44 5.86
CA ILE A 2 9.10 20.04 4.60
C ILE A 2 7.87 19.18 4.91
N ASN A 3 6.72 19.59 4.39
CA ASN A 3 5.46 18.85 4.55
C ASN A 3 5.23 17.95 3.34
N ILE A 4 5.06 16.66 3.58
CA ILE A 4 4.82 15.68 2.54
C ILE A 4 3.44 15.06 2.79
N LYS A 5 2.57 15.10 1.77
CA LYS A 5 1.29 14.42 1.79
C LYS A 5 1.39 13.19 0.88
N VAL A 6 1.17 12.03 1.44
CA VAL A 6 1.19 10.77 0.70
C VAL A 6 -0.24 10.30 0.47
N ILE A 7 -0.62 10.23 -0.79
CA ILE A 7 -1.94 9.73 -1.19
C ILE A 7 -1.78 8.27 -1.55
N SER A 8 -2.40 7.38 -0.80
CA SER A 8 -2.18 5.95 -0.97
C SER A 8 -3.40 5.10 -0.63
N ASP A 9 -3.39 3.87 -1.11
CA ASP A 9 -4.37 2.86 -0.75
C ASP A 9 -3.69 1.72 0.02
N THR A 10 -4.39 1.18 1.00
CA THR A 10 -3.88 0.10 1.87
C THR A 10 -3.66 -1.22 1.13
N ILE A 11 -4.30 -1.39 -0.03
CA ILE A 11 -4.17 -2.62 -0.83
C ILE A 11 -3.02 -2.57 -1.82
N CYS A 12 -2.44 -1.41 -2.05
CA CYS A 12 -1.45 -1.21 -3.10
C CYS A 12 -0.05 -1.61 -2.64
N PRO A 13 0.56 -2.64 -3.21
CA PRO A 13 1.92 -3.04 -2.83
C PRO A 13 2.97 -1.98 -3.18
N TRP A 14 2.77 -1.25 -4.28
CA TRP A 14 3.66 -0.16 -4.67
C TRP A 14 3.61 1.00 -3.68
N CYS A 15 2.44 1.24 -3.06
CA CYS A 15 2.31 2.24 -2.00
C CYS A 15 3.12 1.85 -0.76
N TYR A 16 3.13 0.58 -0.42
CA TYR A 16 3.93 0.07 0.69
C TYR A 16 5.42 0.17 0.40
N ILE A 17 5.84 -0.22 -0.79
CA ILE A 17 7.23 -0.09 -1.24
C ILE A 17 7.66 1.38 -1.21
N GLY A 18 6.82 2.27 -1.75
CA GLY A 18 7.09 3.71 -1.76
C GLY A 18 7.23 4.29 -0.35
N LYS A 19 6.42 3.82 0.60
CA LYS A 19 6.55 4.21 2.01
C LYS A 19 7.92 3.85 2.56
N LYS A 20 8.40 2.63 2.30
CA LYS A 20 9.72 2.19 2.75
C LYS A 20 10.84 2.98 2.10
N GLU A 21 10.72 3.28 0.82
CA GLU A 21 11.70 4.11 0.11
C GLU A 21 11.75 5.54 0.65
N LEU A 22 10.59 6.11 0.94
CA LEU A 22 10.49 7.45 1.53
C LEU A 22 11.14 7.48 2.91
N GLU A 23 10.86 6.51 3.76
CA GLU A 23 11.47 6.39 5.09
C GLU A 23 13.01 6.32 4.98
N LYS A 24 13.49 5.54 4.04
CA LYS A 24 14.92 5.38 3.80
C LYS A 24 15.57 6.70 3.35
N ALA A 25 14.91 7.44 2.45
CA ALA A 25 15.40 8.73 1.98
C ALA A 25 15.42 9.77 3.12
N ILE A 26 14.38 9.81 3.93
CA ILE A 26 14.29 10.74 5.07
C ILE A 26 15.39 10.46 6.09
N ASN A 27 15.68 9.19 6.37
CA ASN A 27 16.73 8.80 7.32
C ASN A 27 18.13 9.22 6.86
N LYS A 28 18.33 9.45 5.57
CA LYS A 28 19.60 9.95 5.03
C LYS A 28 19.74 11.46 5.11
N LEU A 29 18.66 12.18 5.37
CA LEU A 29 18.63 13.64 5.38
C LEU A 29 18.49 14.17 6.81
N ASN A 30 19.52 13.98 7.61
CA ASN A 30 19.51 14.27 9.05
C ASN A 30 19.30 15.75 9.40
N ASN A 31 19.59 16.67 8.48
CA ASN A 31 19.52 18.11 8.73
C ASN A 31 18.17 18.72 8.36
N ILE A 32 17.23 17.94 7.88
CA ILE A 32 15.93 18.41 7.41
C ILE A 32 14.83 17.77 8.22
N GLU A 33 13.91 18.58 8.73
CA GLU A 33 12.68 18.10 9.37
C GLU A 33 11.61 17.84 8.33
N PHE A 34 10.95 16.69 8.45
CA PHE A 34 9.83 16.31 7.60
C PHE A 34 8.59 16.06 8.43
N SER A 35 7.45 16.52 7.93
CA SER A 35 6.14 16.16 8.45
C SER A 35 5.41 15.36 7.36
N ILE A 36 5.05 14.14 7.67
CA ILE A 36 4.41 13.24 6.72
C ILE A 36 2.98 12.97 7.15
N SER A 37 2.04 13.19 6.25
CA SER A 37 0.65 12.82 6.46
C SER A 37 0.18 11.92 5.32
N TYR A 38 -0.64 10.93 5.65
CA TYR A 38 -1.22 10.00 4.69
C TYR A 38 -2.67 10.37 4.43
N LYS A 39 -3.04 10.42 3.14
CA LYS A 39 -4.40 10.72 2.72
C LYS A 39 -5.01 9.48 2.05
N PRO A 40 -6.25 9.14 2.36
CA PRO A 40 -6.89 7.96 1.80
C PRO A 40 -7.18 8.12 0.31
N PHE A 41 -7.00 7.04 -0.41
CA PHE A 41 -7.38 6.92 -1.81
C PHE A 41 -7.82 5.48 -2.07
N GLN A 42 -8.96 5.29 -2.71
CA GLN A 42 -9.41 3.96 -3.12
C GLN A 42 -9.08 3.75 -4.60
N LEU A 43 -8.18 2.82 -4.88
CA LEU A 43 -7.83 2.46 -6.26
C LEU A 43 -9.03 1.88 -7.00
N ASP A 44 -9.88 1.15 -6.28
CA ASP A 44 -11.11 0.60 -6.83
C ASP A 44 -12.28 0.86 -5.88
N PRO A 45 -12.94 2.02 -5.98
CA PRO A 45 -14.09 2.33 -5.14
C PRO A 45 -15.33 1.48 -5.46
N THR A 46 -15.31 0.75 -6.58
CA THR A 46 -16.41 -0.15 -6.96
C THR A 46 -16.28 -1.54 -6.35
N MET A 47 -15.18 -1.82 -5.65
CA MET A 47 -14.96 -3.11 -5.00
C MET A 47 -16.10 -3.41 -4.03
N PRO A 48 -16.74 -4.60 -4.12
CA PRO A 48 -17.79 -4.98 -3.19
C PRO A 48 -17.31 -4.95 -1.73
N VAL A 49 -18.22 -4.70 -0.81
CA VAL A 49 -17.92 -4.61 0.62
C VAL A 49 -17.20 -5.88 1.13
N ASN A 50 -17.62 -7.04 0.65
CA ASN A 50 -17.02 -8.33 1.03
C ASN A 50 -15.76 -8.70 0.24
N GLY A 51 -15.34 -7.82 -0.67
CA GLY A 51 -14.21 -8.10 -1.54
C GLY A 51 -14.55 -9.07 -2.66
N VAL A 52 -13.53 -9.51 -3.39
CA VAL A 52 -13.67 -10.49 -4.48
C VAL A 52 -12.56 -11.51 -4.39
N ASP A 53 -12.75 -12.64 -5.06
CA ASP A 53 -11.72 -13.66 -5.20
C ASP A 53 -10.49 -13.06 -5.89
N ARG A 54 -9.32 -13.21 -5.26
CA ARG A 54 -8.11 -12.57 -5.76
C ARG A 54 -7.67 -13.11 -7.11
N LYS A 55 -7.68 -14.43 -7.28
CA LYS A 55 -7.23 -15.05 -8.52
C LYS A 55 -8.05 -14.57 -9.71
N SER A 56 -9.37 -14.55 -9.56
CA SER A 56 -10.28 -14.08 -10.60
C SER A 56 -10.08 -12.60 -10.90
N TYR A 57 -9.90 -11.79 -9.86
CA TYR A 57 -9.68 -10.35 -9.99
C TYR A 57 -8.38 -10.04 -10.75
N ILE A 58 -7.29 -10.67 -10.36
CA ILE A 58 -5.98 -10.45 -10.98
C ILE A 58 -5.98 -10.94 -12.43
N ASN A 59 -6.59 -12.09 -12.70
CA ASN A 59 -6.68 -12.62 -14.06
C ASN A 59 -7.51 -11.72 -14.98
N ARG A 60 -8.60 -11.14 -14.49
CA ARG A 60 -9.39 -10.16 -15.25
C ARG A 60 -8.62 -8.88 -15.53
N LYS A 61 -7.84 -8.42 -14.56
CA LYS A 61 -7.14 -7.14 -14.65
C LYS A 61 -5.91 -7.21 -15.54
N PHE A 62 -5.13 -8.29 -15.43
CA PHE A 62 -3.83 -8.40 -16.10
C PHE A 62 -3.73 -9.54 -17.12
N GLY A 63 -4.60 -10.54 -17.05
CA GLY A 63 -4.41 -11.81 -17.73
C GLY A 63 -3.42 -12.69 -16.98
N GLU A 64 -3.45 -13.99 -17.26
CA GLU A 64 -2.70 -14.99 -16.49
C GLU A 64 -1.19 -14.82 -16.58
N ASP A 65 -0.66 -14.60 -17.79
CA ASP A 65 0.79 -14.46 -18.02
C ASP A 65 1.33 -13.13 -17.48
N THR A 66 0.61 -12.03 -17.74
CA THR A 66 0.99 -10.71 -17.27
C THR A 66 0.91 -10.60 -15.75
N ALA A 67 -0.06 -11.27 -15.13
CA ALA A 67 -0.21 -11.29 -13.68
C ALA A 67 1.03 -11.87 -12.99
N LYS A 68 1.60 -12.93 -13.56
CA LYS A 68 2.83 -13.55 -13.05
C LYS A 68 4.02 -12.60 -13.10
N GLU A 69 4.21 -11.92 -14.22
CA GLU A 69 5.28 -10.93 -14.40
C GLU A 69 5.15 -9.77 -13.42
N VAL A 70 3.94 -9.21 -13.30
CA VAL A 70 3.66 -8.11 -12.39
C VAL A 70 3.94 -8.53 -10.94
N GLY A 71 3.46 -9.71 -10.54
CA GLY A 71 3.70 -10.24 -9.21
C GLY A 71 5.18 -10.42 -8.89
N ASN A 72 5.96 -10.93 -9.84
CA ASN A 72 7.40 -11.11 -9.67
C ASN A 72 8.13 -9.78 -9.53
N LYS A 73 7.78 -8.78 -10.34
CA LYS A 73 8.37 -7.43 -10.25
C LYS A 73 8.11 -6.79 -8.91
N ILE A 74 6.90 -6.90 -8.40
CA ILE A 74 6.54 -6.37 -7.08
C ILE A 74 7.31 -7.10 -5.98
N LYS A 75 7.41 -8.41 -6.07
CA LYS A 75 8.16 -9.22 -5.11
C LYS A 75 9.63 -8.83 -5.05
N GLU A 76 10.26 -8.65 -6.20
CA GLU A 76 11.65 -8.20 -6.29
C GLU A 76 11.84 -6.80 -5.73
N ALA A 77 10.98 -5.86 -6.11
CA ALA A 77 11.04 -4.50 -5.62
C ALA A 77 10.83 -4.44 -4.10
N GLY A 78 9.93 -5.28 -3.58
CA GLY A 78 9.71 -5.39 -2.14
C GLY A 78 10.95 -5.86 -1.38
N LYS A 79 11.61 -6.88 -1.89
CA LYS A 79 12.84 -7.40 -1.25
C LYS A 79 13.93 -6.36 -1.10
N LEU A 80 14.06 -5.46 -2.07
CA LEU A 80 15.06 -4.39 -2.02
C LEU A 80 14.82 -3.40 -0.86
N VAL A 81 13.61 -3.34 -0.34
CA VAL A 81 13.23 -2.46 0.78
C VAL A 81 12.83 -3.24 2.04
N GLY A 82 13.15 -4.53 2.09
CA GLY A 82 12.93 -5.36 3.26
C GLY A 82 11.50 -5.90 3.42
N ILE A 83 10.73 -5.97 2.34
CA ILE A 83 9.37 -6.52 2.35
C ILE A 83 9.36 -7.89 1.69
N ASP A 84 8.86 -8.89 2.41
CA ASP A 84 8.65 -10.23 1.86
C ASP A 84 7.18 -10.46 1.57
N PHE A 85 6.78 -10.22 0.33
CA PHE A 85 5.39 -10.40 -0.10
C PHE A 85 5.07 -11.88 -0.30
N ASN A 86 3.96 -12.33 0.26
CA ASN A 86 3.44 -13.69 0.14
C ASN A 86 2.12 -13.69 -0.63
N TYR A 87 2.16 -13.35 -1.92
CA TYR A 87 0.95 -13.22 -2.75
C TYR A 87 0.17 -14.53 -2.88
N GLU A 88 0.87 -15.66 -2.88
CA GLU A 88 0.24 -16.98 -2.98
C GLU A 88 -0.69 -17.28 -1.80
N LYS A 89 -0.52 -16.58 -0.67
CA LYS A 89 -1.36 -16.74 0.51
C LYS A 89 -2.58 -15.81 0.50
N ILE A 90 -2.63 -14.86 -0.41
CA ILE A 90 -3.75 -13.93 -0.49
C ILE A 90 -4.85 -14.55 -1.32
N ILE A 91 -5.99 -14.81 -0.70
CA ILE A 91 -7.13 -15.46 -1.36
C ILE A 91 -8.23 -14.49 -1.76
N ARG A 92 -8.29 -13.31 -1.15
CA ARG A 92 -9.30 -12.29 -1.45
C ARG A 92 -8.67 -10.92 -1.60
N THR A 93 -9.25 -10.14 -2.53
CA THR A 93 -8.94 -8.71 -2.67
C THR A 93 -10.05 -7.93 -1.96
N PRO A 94 -9.74 -7.22 -0.88
CA PRO A 94 -10.76 -6.56 -0.07
C PRO A 94 -11.15 -5.19 -0.59
N ASN A 95 -12.29 -4.69 -0.10
CA ASN A 95 -12.62 -3.27 -0.16
C ASN A 95 -11.84 -2.55 0.94
N THR A 96 -11.24 -1.41 0.63
CA THR A 96 -10.31 -0.72 1.55
C THR A 96 -10.93 0.41 2.36
N LEU A 97 -12.23 0.68 2.20
CA LEU A 97 -12.87 1.81 2.87
C LEU A 97 -12.70 1.76 4.39
N ASN A 98 -12.97 0.61 5.00
CA ASN A 98 -12.87 0.48 6.46
C ASN A 98 -11.42 0.58 6.96
N SER A 99 -10.45 0.12 6.19
CA SER A 99 -9.04 0.29 6.55
C SER A 99 -8.66 1.77 6.60
N HIS A 100 -9.15 2.55 5.65
CA HIS A 100 -8.94 4.01 5.64
C HIS A 100 -9.64 4.70 6.80
N ARG A 101 -10.83 4.24 7.18
CA ARG A 101 -11.55 4.77 8.35
C ARG A 101 -10.74 4.57 9.62
N ILE A 102 -10.18 3.38 9.80
CA ILE A 102 -9.35 3.08 10.97
C ILE A 102 -8.10 3.96 10.99
N LEU A 103 -7.43 4.12 9.87
CA LEU A 103 -6.24 4.98 9.77
C LEU A 103 -6.58 6.44 10.06
N LYS A 104 -7.69 6.92 9.54
CA LYS A 104 -8.16 8.29 9.79
C LYS A 104 -8.47 8.51 11.27
N TRP A 105 -9.16 7.55 11.89
CA TRP A 105 -9.45 7.60 13.31
C TRP A 105 -8.16 7.59 14.14
N ALA A 106 -7.21 6.74 13.80
CA ALA A 106 -5.91 6.67 14.48
C ALA A 106 -5.17 8.01 14.41
N GLU A 107 -5.23 8.69 13.28
CA GLU A 107 -4.65 10.01 13.11
C GLU A 107 -5.27 11.03 14.06
N THR A 108 -6.60 11.00 14.24
CA THR A 108 -7.30 11.93 15.15
C THR A 108 -6.97 11.72 16.61
N VAL A 109 -6.55 10.51 17.00
CA VAL A 109 -6.13 10.18 18.38
C VAL A 109 -4.61 10.08 18.50
N SER A 110 -3.88 10.59 17.53
CA SER A 110 -2.41 10.65 17.50
C SER A 110 -1.69 9.29 17.43
N TYR A 111 -2.35 8.25 16.93
CA TYR A 111 -1.72 6.96 16.66
C TYR A 111 -1.25 6.88 15.21
N THR A 112 -0.30 7.72 14.84
CA THR A 112 0.17 7.84 13.45
C THR A 112 1.00 6.64 12.99
N HIS A 113 1.42 5.77 13.87
CA HIS A 113 2.23 4.59 13.59
C HIS A 113 1.42 3.31 13.39
N LEU A 114 0.10 3.39 13.33
CA LEU A 114 -0.80 2.23 13.21
C LEU A 114 -0.55 1.41 11.93
N ARG A 115 -0.04 2.00 10.92
CA ARG A 115 0.19 1.41 9.62
C ARG A 115 1.33 0.40 9.56
#